data_7303b99c4136c7e893b40027fc6b2c33
#
_entry.id   7303b99c4136c7e893b40027fc6b2c33
#
_cell.length_a   1.000
_cell.length_b   1.000
_cell.length_c   1.000
_cell.angle_alpha   90.00
_cell.angle_beta   90.00
_cell.angle_gamma   90.00
#
_symmetry.space_group_name_H-M   'P 1'
#
loop_
_entity.id
_entity.type
_entity.pdbx_description
1 polymer ?
#
loop_
_entity_poly.entity_id
_entity_poly.type
_entity_poly.pdbx_seq_one_letter_code
_entity_poly.pdbx_strand_id
1 'polypeptide(L)'
;MREHHDSVGNRLALRLGFFSVCPHVDGGFIGGYLILNGVGRPLEFHCTTPVKPTRTQEILFGATLKPYLFGEQIAPVLFAKAKTPVHVVFVSQWESLTLASQISEPVAFVCPEGESPLLEGADGASDVPRSNGRWETSPSNETQTCGVIERVGLPPCQVVRIGKNRLVVAAIRPEAPEELRELLSPWEAGLDLLEPFGRIQAALEEASRRG
;
A
#
# COMPACT_ATOMS: atom_id res chain seq x y z
N MET A 1 27.57 -23.97 4.56
CA MET A 1 26.57 -24.68 3.72
C MET A 1 25.19 -24.79 4.39
N ARG A 2 25.05 -24.49 5.70
CA ARG A 2 23.77 -24.47 6.44
C ARG A 2 22.99 -23.13 6.31
N GLU A 3 23.64 -22.00 6.19
CA GLU A 3 23.01 -20.68 6.13
C GLU A 3 22.16 -20.43 4.86
N HIS A 4 22.49 -21.10 3.74
CA HIS A 4 21.74 -20.96 2.48
C HIS A 4 20.40 -21.73 2.49
N HIS A 5 20.27 -22.78 3.31
CA HIS A 5 19.05 -23.57 3.41
C HIS A 5 17.99 -22.89 4.30
N ASP A 6 18.43 -22.20 5.37
CA ASP A 6 17.53 -21.49 6.29
C ASP A 6 16.92 -20.25 5.64
N SER A 7 17.67 -19.56 4.78
CA SER A 7 17.15 -18.36 4.07
C SER A 7 16.08 -18.68 3.03
N VAL A 8 16.16 -19.81 2.33
CA VAL A 8 15.15 -20.25 1.34
C VAL A 8 13.88 -20.73 2.03
N GLY A 9 14.00 -21.48 3.14
CA GLY A 9 12.84 -21.93 3.93
C GLY A 9 12.07 -20.75 4.50
N ASN A 10 12.75 -19.74 4.98
CA ASN A 10 12.12 -18.52 5.53
C ASN A 10 11.44 -17.69 4.43
N ARG A 11 11.99 -17.64 3.21
CA ARG A 11 11.34 -16.99 2.05
C ARG A 11 10.03 -17.65 1.64
N LEU A 12 9.96 -18.97 1.68
CA LEU A 12 8.73 -19.68 1.34
C LEU A 12 7.64 -19.49 2.41
N ALA A 13 8.02 -19.27 3.67
CA ALA A 13 7.09 -19.02 4.76
C ALA A 13 6.53 -17.60 4.77
N LEU A 14 7.25 -16.60 4.23
CA LEU A 14 6.77 -15.22 4.13
C LEU A 14 5.59 -15.12 3.18
N ARG A 15 4.54 -14.43 3.61
CA ARG A 15 3.32 -14.17 2.84
C ARG A 15 3.06 -12.68 2.78
N LEU A 16 3.00 -12.17 1.56
CA LEU A 16 2.84 -10.76 1.25
C LEU A 16 1.49 -10.56 0.55
N GLY A 17 0.64 -9.71 1.10
CA GLY A 17 -0.61 -9.30 0.50
C GLY A 17 -0.41 -8.05 -0.36
N PHE A 18 -1.00 -8.01 -1.55
CA PHE A 18 -1.02 -6.86 -2.44
C PHE A 18 -2.46 -6.51 -2.78
N PHE A 19 -2.87 -5.31 -2.43
CA PHE A 19 -4.22 -4.81 -2.67
C PHE A 19 -4.18 -3.59 -3.58
N SER A 20 -4.99 -3.63 -4.64
CA SER A 20 -5.10 -2.55 -5.62
C SER A 20 -6.55 -2.36 -6.04
N VAL A 21 -6.92 -1.12 -6.33
CA VAL A 21 -8.25 -0.75 -6.84
C VAL A 21 -8.08 -0.05 -8.18
N CYS A 22 -8.77 -0.55 -9.21
CA CYS A 22 -8.71 0.00 -10.56
C CYS A 22 -10.07 0.58 -10.97
N PRO A 23 -10.10 1.66 -11.78
CA PRO A 23 -11.33 2.10 -12.43
C PRO A 23 -11.88 1.01 -13.33
N HIS A 24 -13.20 0.84 -13.38
CA HIS A 24 -13.87 -0.09 -14.28
C HIS A 24 -14.45 0.64 -15.49
N VAL A 25 -14.45 -0.01 -16.67
CA VAL A 25 -14.90 0.57 -17.94
C VAL A 25 -16.35 1.07 -17.92
N ASP A 26 -17.22 0.36 -17.19
CA ASP A 26 -18.64 0.75 -17.01
C ASP A 26 -18.85 1.75 -15.86
N GLY A 27 -17.80 2.35 -15.37
CA GLY A 27 -17.77 3.24 -14.22
C GLY A 27 -17.68 2.48 -12.88
N GLY A 28 -17.27 3.21 -11.83
CA GLY A 28 -16.97 2.65 -10.51
C GLY A 28 -15.57 2.06 -10.43
N PHE A 29 -15.38 1.15 -9.47
CA PHE A 29 -14.07 0.61 -9.10
C PHE A 29 -14.14 -0.90 -8.90
N ILE A 30 -13.07 -1.60 -9.30
CA ILE A 30 -12.89 -3.02 -9.06
C ILE A 30 -11.63 -3.23 -8.22
N GLY A 31 -11.75 -3.98 -7.13
CA GLY A 31 -10.62 -4.31 -6.27
C GLY A 31 -10.01 -5.66 -6.61
N GLY A 32 -8.69 -5.76 -6.49
CA GLY A 32 -7.92 -6.99 -6.58
C GLY A 32 -7.04 -7.20 -5.36
N TYR A 33 -6.98 -8.42 -4.84
CA TYR A 33 -6.13 -8.81 -3.73
C TYR A 33 -5.35 -10.07 -4.10
N LEU A 34 -4.03 -9.93 -4.17
CA LEU A 34 -3.08 -10.98 -4.54
C LEU A 34 -2.19 -11.31 -3.34
N ILE A 35 -2.10 -12.58 -2.99
CA ILE A 35 -1.20 -13.06 -1.95
C ILE A 35 -0.05 -13.82 -2.60
N LEU A 36 1.17 -13.40 -2.31
CA LEU A 36 2.40 -14.03 -2.77
C LEU A 36 3.19 -14.62 -1.60
N ASN A 37 4.00 -15.64 -1.88
CA ASN A 37 5.08 -15.99 -0.96
C ASN A 37 6.32 -15.10 -1.19
N GLY A 38 7.31 -15.19 -0.31
CA GLY A 38 8.53 -14.36 -0.36
C GLY A 38 9.45 -14.59 -1.57
N VAL A 39 9.12 -15.55 -2.45
CA VAL A 39 9.78 -15.75 -3.76
C VAL A 39 8.92 -15.25 -4.93
N GLY A 40 7.81 -14.55 -4.64
CA GLY A 40 6.94 -13.94 -5.65
C GLY A 40 5.95 -14.90 -6.33
N ARG A 41 5.80 -16.14 -5.81
CA ARG A 41 4.83 -17.09 -6.34
C ARG A 41 3.43 -16.78 -5.82
N PRO A 42 2.39 -16.71 -6.69
CA PRO A 42 1.02 -16.50 -6.28
C PRO A 42 0.51 -17.69 -5.46
N LEU A 43 -0.12 -17.38 -4.33
CA LEU A 43 -0.77 -18.33 -3.44
C LEU A 43 -2.29 -18.22 -3.56
N GLU A 44 -2.80 -16.99 -3.65
CA GLU A 44 -4.24 -16.72 -3.68
C GLU A 44 -4.52 -15.41 -4.41
N PHE A 45 -5.64 -15.33 -5.15
CA PHE A 45 -6.09 -14.11 -5.80
C PHE A 45 -7.60 -13.98 -5.71
N HIS A 46 -8.07 -12.80 -5.34
CA HIS A 46 -9.48 -12.44 -5.30
C HIS A 46 -9.72 -11.12 -6.00
N CYS A 47 -10.88 -10.98 -6.63
CA CYS A 47 -11.36 -9.71 -7.15
C CYS A 47 -12.83 -9.48 -6.76
N THR A 48 -13.25 -8.22 -6.74
CA THR A 48 -14.65 -7.84 -6.55
C THR A 48 -15.38 -7.77 -7.89
N THR A 49 -16.71 -7.73 -7.84
CA THR A 49 -17.49 -7.08 -8.91
C THR A 49 -17.28 -5.56 -8.84
N PRO A 50 -17.60 -4.80 -9.92
CA PRO A 50 -17.49 -3.35 -9.91
C PRO A 50 -18.37 -2.73 -8.82
N VAL A 51 -17.78 -1.86 -8.01
CA VAL A 51 -18.45 -1.08 -6.95
C VAL A 51 -18.64 0.34 -7.46
N LYS A 52 -19.89 0.79 -7.58
CA LYS A 52 -20.22 2.14 -8.04
C LYS A 52 -20.72 2.96 -6.86
N PRO A 53 -20.13 4.13 -6.58
CA PRO A 53 -20.71 5.04 -5.59
C PRO A 53 -22.05 5.58 -6.08
N THR A 54 -22.97 5.77 -5.17
CA THR A 54 -24.21 6.49 -5.46
C THR A 54 -23.94 7.99 -5.51
N ARG A 55 -24.78 8.75 -6.22
CA ARG A 55 -24.69 10.21 -6.25
C ARG A 55 -24.72 10.84 -4.85
N THR A 56 -25.51 10.27 -3.96
CA THR A 56 -25.59 10.72 -2.56
C THR A 56 -24.26 10.52 -1.85
N GLN A 57 -23.60 9.36 -2.04
CA GLN A 57 -22.26 9.10 -1.47
C GLN A 57 -21.23 10.09 -2.01
N GLU A 58 -21.24 10.34 -3.32
CA GLU A 58 -20.33 11.34 -3.94
C GLU A 58 -20.44 12.71 -3.28
N ILE A 59 -21.68 13.17 -3.05
CA ILE A 59 -21.97 14.47 -2.44
C ILE A 59 -21.54 14.49 -0.96
N LEU A 60 -21.93 13.45 -0.19
CA LEU A 60 -21.72 13.44 1.26
C LEU A 60 -20.27 13.18 1.66
N PHE A 61 -19.59 12.30 0.97
CA PHE A 61 -18.22 11.94 1.29
C PHE A 61 -17.19 12.91 0.68
N GLY A 62 -17.47 13.52 -0.47
CA GLY A 62 -16.55 14.46 -1.11
C GLY A 62 -15.14 13.88 -1.25
N ALA A 63 -14.13 14.54 -0.67
CA ALA A 63 -12.73 14.11 -0.72
C ALA A 63 -12.46 12.77 0.01
N THR A 64 -13.31 12.36 0.95
CA THR A 64 -13.18 11.11 1.70
C THR A 64 -13.85 9.91 1.01
N LEU A 65 -14.44 10.11 -0.18
CA LEU A 65 -15.14 9.06 -0.90
C LEU A 65 -14.24 7.88 -1.28
N LYS A 66 -13.07 8.16 -1.86
CA LYS A 66 -12.12 7.10 -2.24
C LYS A 66 -11.58 6.33 -1.03
N PRO A 67 -11.09 6.98 0.04
CA PRO A 67 -10.76 6.31 1.29
C PRO A 67 -11.85 5.38 1.80
N TYR A 68 -13.10 5.85 1.84
CA TYR A 68 -14.25 5.04 2.22
C TYR A 68 -14.48 3.85 1.27
N LEU A 69 -14.52 4.08 -0.05
CA LEU A 69 -14.76 3.00 -1.02
C LEU A 69 -13.66 1.93 -0.99
N PHE A 70 -12.40 2.35 -0.96
CA PHE A 70 -11.27 1.44 -1.08
C PHE A 70 -11.01 0.68 0.22
N GLY A 71 -10.94 1.40 1.34
CA GLY A 71 -10.63 0.80 2.63
C GLY A 71 -11.82 0.16 3.34
N GLU A 72 -13.06 0.71 3.20
CA GLU A 72 -14.19 0.25 4.01
C GLU A 72 -15.22 -0.57 3.22
N GLN A 73 -15.28 -0.43 1.89
CA GLN A 73 -16.24 -1.16 1.08
C GLN A 73 -15.60 -2.31 0.28
N ILE A 74 -14.50 -2.03 -0.43
CA ILE A 74 -13.87 -2.99 -1.34
C ILE A 74 -12.94 -3.94 -0.58
N ALA A 75 -12.02 -3.41 0.24
CA ALA A 75 -11.03 -4.21 0.93
C ALA A 75 -11.64 -5.29 1.84
N PRO A 76 -12.62 -5.00 2.73
CA PRO A 76 -13.15 -6.01 3.64
C PRO A 76 -13.76 -7.21 2.93
N VAL A 77 -14.39 -7.00 1.75
CA VAL A 77 -14.97 -8.07 0.95
C VAL A 77 -13.90 -9.05 0.45
N LEU A 78 -12.74 -8.54 0.05
CA LEU A 78 -11.62 -9.35 -0.44
C LEU A 78 -10.90 -10.05 0.70
N PHE A 79 -10.64 -9.33 1.79
CA PHE A 79 -9.96 -9.90 2.96
C PHE A 79 -10.79 -10.99 3.65
N ALA A 80 -12.11 -10.84 3.71
CA ALA A 80 -13.00 -11.88 4.26
C ALA A 80 -13.02 -13.16 3.41
N LYS A 81 -12.70 -13.10 2.13
CA LYS A 81 -12.60 -14.26 1.23
C LYS A 81 -11.24 -14.94 1.30
N ALA A 82 -10.19 -14.21 1.63
CA ALA A 82 -8.84 -14.74 1.71
C ALA A 82 -8.71 -15.75 2.85
N LYS A 83 -8.09 -16.88 2.54
CA LYS A 83 -7.86 -17.98 3.51
C LYS A 83 -6.43 -18.02 3.99
N THR A 84 -5.52 -17.46 3.21
CA THR A 84 -4.09 -17.44 3.51
C THR A 84 -3.76 -16.22 4.36
N PRO A 85 -3.32 -16.38 5.63
CA PRO A 85 -2.87 -15.26 6.44
C PRO A 85 -1.63 -14.63 5.84
N VAL A 86 -1.52 -13.30 5.94
CA VAL A 86 -0.37 -12.53 5.45
C VAL A 86 0.39 -11.89 6.62
N HIS A 87 1.63 -11.47 6.38
CA HIS A 87 2.44 -10.78 7.39
C HIS A 87 2.42 -9.26 7.19
N VAL A 88 2.08 -8.80 5.99
CA VAL A 88 1.98 -7.39 5.61
C VAL A 88 1.06 -7.23 4.41
N VAL A 89 0.40 -6.08 4.31
CA VAL A 89 -0.40 -5.71 3.15
C VAL A 89 0.20 -4.47 2.48
N PHE A 90 0.56 -4.61 1.21
CA PHE A 90 0.97 -3.52 0.35
C PHE A 90 -0.23 -2.99 -0.45
N VAL A 91 -0.31 -1.68 -0.59
CA VAL A 91 -1.37 -1.01 -1.35
C VAL A 91 -0.76 -0.11 -2.43
N SER A 92 -1.44 0.00 -3.56
CA SER A 92 -1.01 0.83 -4.71
C SER A 92 -1.60 2.24 -4.70
N GLN A 93 -2.52 2.53 -3.81
CA GLN A 93 -3.15 3.86 -3.67
C GLN A 93 -3.13 4.31 -2.20
N TRP A 94 -2.93 5.61 -1.99
CA TRP A 94 -2.96 6.25 -0.69
C TRP A 94 -4.27 6.03 0.06
N GLU A 95 -5.37 6.14 -0.66
CA GLU A 95 -6.71 6.01 -0.13
C GLU A 95 -6.96 4.66 0.55
N SER A 96 -6.23 3.64 0.11
CA SER A 96 -6.31 2.29 0.69
C SER A 96 -5.60 2.14 2.03
N LEU A 97 -4.82 3.15 2.49
CA LEU A 97 -4.18 3.11 3.81
C LEU A 97 -5.19 3.13 4.98
N THR A 98 -6.44 3.55 4.74
CA THR A 98 -7.53 3.43 5.73
C THR A 98 -7.79 1.99 6.15
N LEU A 99 -7.42 1.01 5.33
CA LEU A 99 -7.46 -0.42 5.67
C LEU A 99 -6.70 -0.75 6.97
N ALA A 100 -5.64 0.00 7.29
CA ALA A 100 -4.86 -0.22 8.51
C ALA A 100 -5.66 -0.07 9.82
N SER A 101 -6.82 0.58 9.79
CA SER A 101 -7.73 0.65 10.95
C SER A 101 -8.59 -0.61 11.13
N GLN A 102 -8.59 -1.52 10.16
CA GLN A 102 -9.50 -2.68 10.12
C GLN A 102 -8.77 -4.02 10.24
N ILE A 103 -7.46 -4.04 10.04
CA ILE A 103 -6.64 -5.25 10.13
C ILE A 103 -5.48 -5.07 11.10
N SER A 104 -4.93 -6.18 11.61
CA SER A 104 -3.81 -6.20 12.55
C SER A 104 -2.45 -6.11 11.87
N GLU A 105 -2.38 -6.52 10.61
CA GLU A 105 -1.16 -6.56 9.83
C GLU A 105 -0.71 -5.14 9.45
N PRO A 106 0.61 -4.88 9.36
CA PRO A 106 1.11 -3.62 8.84
C PRO A 106 0.58 -3.35 7.42
N VAL A 107 0.13 -2.11 7.17
CA VAL A 107 -0.31 -1.66 5.84
C VAL A 107 0.63 -0.59 5.33
N ALA A 108 1.14 -0.77 4.11
CA ALA A 108 2.09 0.14 3.51
C ALA A 108 1.73 0.46 2.05
N PHE A 109 1.69 1.75 1.72
CA PHE A 109 1.62 2.21 0.33
C PHE A 109 3.02 2.13 -0.29
N VAL A 110 3.12 1.52 -1.47
CA VAL A 110 4.36 1.43 -2.24
C VAL A 110 4.46 2.63 -3.16
N CYS A 111 5.43 3.52 -2.89
CA CYS A 111 5.63 4.70 -3.72
C CYS A 111 6.27 4.30 -5.06
N PRO A 112 5.69 4.71 -6.20
CA PRO A 112 6.33 4.59 -7.50
C PRO A 112 7.67 5.34 -7.53
N GLU A 113 8.59 4.90 -8.41
CA GLU A 113 9.86 5.60 -8.59
C GLU A 113 9.59 7.02 -9.16
N GLY A 114 10.22 8.03 -8.55
CA GLY A 114 10.07 9.42 -8.97
C GLY A 114 8.93 10.19 -8.29
N GLU A 115 7.99 9.53 -7.65
CA GLU A 115 6.97 10.22 -6.85
C GLU A 115 7.51 10.60 -5.47
N SER A 116 7.24 11.86 -5.06
CA SER A 116 7.54 12.32 -3.70
C SER A 116 6.30 12.15 -2.82
N PRO A 117 6.38 11.37 -1.74
CA PRO A 117 5.23 11.21 -0.84
C PRO A 117 4.78 12.52 -0.19
N LEU A 118 5.57 13.58 -0.30
CA LEU A 118 5.33 14.87 0.33
C LEU A 118 4.64 15.91 -0.57
N LEU A 119 4.53 15.69 -1.90
CA LEU A 119 4.17 16.75 -2.86
C LEU A 119 2.76 16.69 -3.46
N GLU A 120 2.00 15.62 -3.29
CA GLU A 120 0.64 15.51 -3.84
C GLU A 120 -0.44 15.81 -2.81
N GLY A 121 -0.52 17.04 -2.38
CA GLY A 121 -1.56 17.51 -1.45
C GLY A 121 -1.78 19.00 -1.46
N ALA A 122 -1.12 19.73 -2.37
CA ALA A 122 -1.11 21.20 -2.41
C ALA A 122 -1.94 21.83 -3.53
N ASP A 123 -2.78 21.09 -4.22
CA ASP A 123 -3.72 21.67 -5.19
C ASP A 123 -5.02 22.04 -4.49
N GLY A 124 -4.98 23.12 -3.70
CA GLY A 124 -6.20 23.66 -3.11
C GLY A 124 -6.07 24.59 -1.92
N ALA A 125 -4.93 25.23 -1.68
CA ALA A 125 -4.89 26.41 -0.81
C ALA A 125 -3.63 27.27 -1.10
N SER A 126 -3.83 28.33 -1.84
CA SER A 126 -2.92 29.48 -1.90
C SER A 126 -2.80 30.11 -0.50
N ASP A 127 -1.58 30.59 -0.20
CA ASP A 127 -1.18 31.43 0.92
C ASP A 127 -0.83 30.75 2.27
N VAL A 128 0.39 30.15 2.29
CA VAL A 128 1.21 30.12 3.52
C VAL A 128 2.63 30.58 3.18
N PRO A 129 3.22 31.53 3.93
CA PRO A 129 4.51 32.13 3.59
C PRO A 129 5.65 31.11 3.73
N ARG A 130 6.48 31.04 2.67
CA ARG A 130 7.70 30.23 2.65
C ARG A 130 8.72 30.81 3.63
N SER A 131 8.97 30.12 4.74
CA SER A 131 10.12 30.40 5.58
C SER A 131 11.36 29.78 4.93
N ASN A 132 12.37 30.60 4.65
CA ASN A 132 13.67 30.21 4.14
C ASN A 132 14.41 29.28 5.13
N GLY A 133 14.36 27.99 4.91
CA GLY A 133 15.16 26.99 5.60
C GLY A 133 16.19 26.38 4.65
N ARG A 134 17.44 26.82 4.80
CA ARG A 134 18.63 26.29 4.11
C ARG A 134 18.90 24.88 4.61
N TRP A 135 18.86 23.89 3.72
CA TRP A 135 19.19 22.49 4.03
C TRP A 135 20.70 22.25 3.84
N GLU A 136 21.39 21.99 4.92
CA GLU A 136 22.78 21.54 4.87
C GLU A 136 22.81 20.01 4.68
N THR A 137 23.44 19.57 3.60
CA THR A 137 23.73 18.16 3.28
C THR A 137 24.90 17.68 4.13
N SER A 138 24.62 16.76 5.07
CA SER A 138 25.66 15.95 5.71
C SER A 138 25.49 14.50 5.29
N PRO A 139 26.55 13.81 4.83
CA PRO A 139 26.49 12.41 4.49
C PRO A 139 26.82 11.58 5.73
N SER A 140 25.84 11.07 6.39
CA SER A 140 26.01 10.00 7.37
C SER A 140 24.78 9.12 7.39
N ASN A 141 25.04 7.87 7.32
CA ASN A 141 24.24 6.66 7.34
C ASN A 141 23.33 6.65 8.58
N GLU A 142 22.22 7.38 8.55
CA GLU A 142 21.26 7.46 9.65
C GLU A 142 19.83 7.33 9.13
N THR A 143 19.12 6.43 9.76
CA THR A 143 17.68 6.17 9.71
C THR A 143 16.89 7.48 9.70
N GLN A 144 16.63 8.05 8.52
CA GLN A 144 15.72 9.20 8.41
C GLN A 144 14.29 8.70 8.62
N THR A 145 13.83 8.78 9.85
CA THR A 145 12.40 8.85 10.17
C THR A 145 11.89 10.16 9.59
N CYS A 146 11.43 10.15 8.37
CA CYS A 146 10.82 11.30 7.73
C CYS A 146 9.46 11.55 8.42
N GLY A 147 9.16 12.80 8.74
CA GLY A 147 8.06 13.22 9.59
C GLY A 147 6.69 12.59 9.28
N VAL A 148 5.78 12.70 10.23
CA VAL A 148 4.39 12.23 10.09
C VAL A 148 3.72 12.98 8.95
N ILE A 149 3.12 12.22 8.02
CA ILE A 149 2.35 12.74 6.88
C ILE A 149 0.88 12.67 7.26
N GLU A 150 0.20 13.81 7.23
CA GLU A 150 -1.25 13.89 7.45
C GLU A 150 -1.96 14.23 6.14
N ARG A 151 -2.96 13.44 5.79
CA ARG A 151 -3.86 13.68 4.64
C ARG A 151 -5.31 13.51 5.08
N VAL A 152 -6.21 14.27 4.46
CA VAL A 152 -7.64 14.21 4.77
C VAL A 152 -8.18 12.79 4.56
N GLY A 153 -8.81 12.24 5.60
CA GLY A 153 -9.43 10.91 5.55
C GLY A 153 -8.45 9.74 5.61
N LEU A 154 -7.16 9.99 5.87
CA LEU A 154 -6.14 8.94 6.05
C LEU A 154 -5.59 8.92 7.47
N PRO A 155 -5.10 7.78 7.94
CA PRO A 155 -4.39 7.70 9.22
C PRO A 155 -3.05 8.45 9.16
N PRO A 156 -2.44 8.79 10.31
CA PRO A 156 -1.06 9.25 10.36
C PRO A 156 -0.13 8.25 9.69
N CYS A 157 0.84 8.72 8.91
CA CYS A 157 1.73 7.88 8.12
C CYS A 157 3.19 8.24 8.36
N GLN A 158 4.07 7.24 8.21
CA GLN A 158 5.52 7.41 8.26
C GLN A 158 6.16 6.84 6.99
N VAL A 159 7.23 7.49 6.52
CA VAL A 159 8.00 7.01 5.37
C VAL A 159 9.10 6.06 5.85
N VAL A 160 9.15 4.89 5.26
CA VAL A 160 10.17 3.86 5.50
C VAL A 160 10.86 3.52 4.19
N ARG A 161 12.18 3.39 4.19
CA ARG A 161 12.96 2.89 3.05
C ARG A 161 13.44 1.49 3.32
N ILE A 162 13.23 0.60 2.35
CA ILE A 162 13.69 -0.79 2.40
C ILE A 162 14.29 -1.14 1.04
N GLY A 163 15.61 -1.19 0.97
CA GLY A 163 16.34 -1.31 -0.29
C GLY A 163 15.99 -0.16 -1.25
N LYS A 164 15.58 -0.50 -2.47
CA LYS A 164 15.13 0.48 -3.47
C LYS A 164 13.70 1.00 -3.23
N ASN A 165 12.92 0.28 -2.42
CA ASN A 165 11.51 0.61 -2.23
C ASN A 165 11.33 1.74 -1.20
N ARG A 166 10.48 2.69 -1.52
CA ARG A 166 9.99 3.71 -0.61
C ARG A 166 8.56 3.36 -0.24
N LEU A 167 8.31 3.25 1.05
CA LEU A 167 7.02 2.84 1.59
C LEU A 167 6.46 3.95 2.48
N VAL A 168 5.15 4.13 2.44
CA VAL A 168 4.42 4.96 3.40
C VAL A 168 3.57 4.03 4.25
N VAL A 169 3.93 3.91 5.51
CA VAL A 169 3.30 3.00 6.46
C VAL A 169 2.27 3.76 7.28
N ALA A 170 1.06 3.22 7.36
CA ALA A 170 0.06 3.75 8.27
C ALA A 170 0.50 3.52 9.73
N ALA A 171 0.70 4.60 10.47
CA ALA A 171 1.21 4.60 11.84
C ALA A 171 0.08 4.61 12.88
N ILE A 172 -0.96 3.81 12.68
CA ILE A 172 -2.02 3.58 13.67
C ILE A 172 -1.43 2.87 14.89
N ARG A 173 -0.53 1.91 14.63
CA ARG A 173 0.31 1.28 15.64
C ARG A 173 1.73 1.85 15.52
N PRO A 174 2.31 2.41 16.59
CA PRO A 174 3.64 3.02 16.56
C PRO A 174 4.75 2.05 16.13
N GLU A 175 4.59 0.75 16.41
CA GLU A 175 5.53 -0.32 16.11
C GLU A 175 5.49 -0.78 14.63
N ALA A 176 4.40 -0.50 13.90
CA ALA A 176 4.20 -1.01 12.53
C ALA A 176 5.34 -0.67 11.55
N PRO A 177 5.95 0.53 11.56
CA PRO A 177 7.09 0.82 10.67
C PRO A 177 8.32 -0.02 10.96
N GLU A 178 8.59 -0.33 12.24
CA GLU A 178 9.74 -1.16 12.63
C GLU A 178 9.48 -2.64 12.37
N GLU A 179 8.28 -3.15 12.68
CA GLU A 179 7.86 -4.51 12.32
C GLU A 179 8.03 -4.75 10.82
N LEU A 180 7.64 -3.78 9.97
CA LEU A 180 7.79 -3.87 8.53
C LEU A 180 9.26 -3.91 8.11
N ARG A 181 10.12 -3.10 8.73
CA ARG A 181 11.56 -3.07 8.46
C ARG A 181 12.21 -4.40 8.82
N GLU A 182 11.95 -4.92 10.01
CA GLU A 182 12.46 -6.22 10.45
C GLU A 182 11.99 -7.35 9.54
N LEU A 183 10.71 -7.35 9.16
CA LEU A 183 10.12 -8.35 8.29
C LEU A 183 10.77 -8.38 6.90
N LEU A 184 11.09 -7.23 6.31
CA LEU A 184 11.58 -7.12 4.93
C LEU A 184 13.11 -7.01 4.82
N SER A 185 13.83 -6.72 5.90
CA SER A 185 15.28 -6.58 5.93
C SER A 185 16.03 -7.75 5.25
N PRO A 186 15.64 -9.02 5.42
CA PRO A 186 16.34 -10.13 4.77
C PRO A 186 16.26 -10.14 3.23
N TRP A 187 15.39 -9.32 2.62
CA TRP A 187 15.12 -9.33 1.17
C TRP A 187 15.38 -7.99 0.48
N GLU A 188 15.92 -7.00 1.17
CA GLU A 188 16.12 -5.63 0.63
C GLU A 188 16.74 -5.57 -0.77
N ALA A 189 17.71 -6.45 -1.06
CA ALA A 189 18.50 -6.39 -2.29
C ALA A 189 17.75 -6.85 -3.56
N GLY A 190 16.62 -7.54 -3.45
CA GLY A 190 15.95 -8.14 -4.62
C GLY A 190 14.43 -7.99 -4.65
N LEU A 191 13.86 -7.23 -3.71
CA LEU A 191 12.42 -7.10 -3.58
C LEU A 191 11.88 -6.01 -4.51
N ASP A 192 11.09 -6.40 -5.51
CA ASP A 192 10.29 -5.49 -6.33
C ASP A 192 8.84 -5.52 -5.84
N LEU A 193 8.43 -4.46 -5.12
CA LEU A 193 7.09 -4.35 -4.56
C LEU A 193 6.09 -3.70 -5.53
N LEU A 194 6.54 -3.16 -6.65
CA LEU A 194 5.64 -2.55 -7.65
C LEU A 194 5.13 -3.59 -8.67
N GLU A 195 5.97 -4.56 -9.03
CA GLU A 195 5.64 -5.57 -10.03
C GLU A 195 4.32 -6.32 -9.75
N PRO A 196 4.00 -6.76 -8.50
CA PRO A 196 2.76 -7.47 -8.22
C PRO A 196 1.48 -6.68 -8.54
N PHE A 197 1.53 -5.36 -8.47
CA PHE A 197 0.36 -4.52 -8.83
C PHE A 197 0.07 -4.57 -10.33
N GLY A 198 1.10 -4.68 -11.17
CA GLY A 198 0.93 -4.92 -12.61
C GLY A 198 0.21 -6.25 -12.90
N ARG A 199 0.53 -7.30 -12.14
CA ARG A 199 -0.20 -8.59 -12.25
C ARG A 199 -1.67 -8.46 -11.83
N ILE A 200 -1.95 -7.74 -10.76
CA ILE A 200 -3.33 -7.49 -10.32
C ILE A 200 -4.09 -6.75 -11.42
N GLN A 201 -3.53 -5.66 -11.95
CA GLN A 201 -4.17 -4.90 -13.01
C GLN A 201 -4.48 -5.76 -14.23
N ALA A 202 -3.51 -6.52 -14.74
CA ALA A 202 -3.70 -7.41 -15.87
C ALA A 202 -4.79 -8.48 -15.60
N ALA A 203 -4.82 -9.04 -14.39
CA ALA A 203 -5.84 -10.01 -14.00
C ALA A 203 -7.25 -9.40 -13.92
N LEU A 204 -7.37 -8.17 -13.42
CA LEU A 204 -8.65 -7.43 -13.37
C LEU A 204 -9.15 -7.07 -14.77
N GLU A 205 -8.27 -6.64 -15.67
CA GLU A 205 -8.60 -6.35 -17.06
C GLU A 205 -9.10 -7.60 -17.79
N GLU A 206 -8.45 -8.75 -17.57
CA GLU A 206 -8.89 -10.02 -18.17
C GLU A 206 -10.23 -10.49 -17.60
N ALA A 207 -10.45 -10.32 -16.29
CA ALA A 207 -11.74 -10.62 -15.66
C ALA A 207 -12.87 -9.75 -16.20
N SER A 208 -12.61 -8.46 -16.44
CA SER A 208 -13.60 -7.50 -16.98
C SER A 208 -13.96 -7.77 -18.44
N ARG A 209 -13.09 -8.44 -19.23
CA ARG A 209 -13.39 -8.83 -20.61
C ARG A 209 -14.31 -10.03 -20.75
N ARG A 210 -14.39 -10.84 -19.69
CA ARG A 210 -15.14 -12.12 -19.69
C ARG A 210 -16.54 -12.01 -19.06
N GLY A 211 -16.83 -10.92 -18.41
CA GLY A 211 -18.12 -10.64 -17.75
C GLY A 211 -19.00 -9.75 -18.59
#